data_d1bca47cec2410fe35306c43e61b22be
#
_entry.id   d1bca47cec2410fe35306c43e61b22be
#
_cell.length_a   1.000
_cell.length_b   1.000
_cell.length_c   1.000
_cell.angle_alpha   90.00
_cell.angle_beta   90.00
_cell.angle_gamma   90.00
#
_symmetry.space_group_name_H-M   'P 1'
#
loop_
_entity.id
_entity.type
_entity.pdbx_description
1 polymer ?
#
loop_
_entity_poly.entity_id
_entity_poly.type
_entity_poly.pdbx_seq_one_letter_code
_entity_poly.pdbx_strand_id
1 'polypeptide(L)'
;MIQHVSPKLQTFLAGEVLFREGGPGDRVFFIMQGRVKVHQTRSDGHEQELAQLGDSDIVGEMAILDERPRSATVTALEDTDVMVVEKANFLASMEQQPQLAIRFLKLLSERIHRLNDKFRDALDQPG
;
A
#
# COMPACT_ATOMS: atom_id res chain seq x y z
N MET A 1 15.61 0.74 25.33
CA MET A 1 16.16 -0.14 24.28
C MET A 1 15.03 -0.54 23.33
N ILE A 2 15.21 -0.24 22.09
CA ILE A 2 14.18 -0.53 21.13
C ILE A 2 14.30 -1.99 20.73
N GLN A 3 13.23 -2.72 20.97
CA GLN A 3 13.19 -4.09 20.52
C GLN A 3 12.94 -4.08 19.02
N HIS A 4 13.86 -4.64 18.29
CA HIS A 4 13.64 -4.89 16.88
C HIS A 4 12.63 -6.03 16.76
N VAL A 5 11.39 -5.68 16.55
CA VAL A 5 10.41 -6.68 16.16
C VAL A 5 10.66 -6.93 14.68
N SER A 6 11.18 -8.11 14.38
CA SER A 6 11.44 -8.49 12.99
C SER A 6 10.15 -8.45 12.19
N PRO A 7 10.17 -7.89 10.97
CA PRO A 7 9.02 -7.94 10.09
C PRO A 7 8.62 -9.39 9.85
N LYS A 8 7.32 -9.62 9.74
CA LYS A 8 6.80 -10.97 9.47
C LYS A 8 6.63 -11.16 7.97
N LEU A 9 7.13 -12.27 7.47
CA LEU A 9 6.85 -12.69 6.10
C LEU A 9 5.50 -13.41 6.08
N GLN A 10 4.66 -13.05 5.12
CA GLN A 10 3.35 -13.64 4.98
C GLN A 10 3.02 -13.80 3.50
N THR A 11 2.36 -14.91 3.15
CA THR A 11 1.88 -15.14 1.79
C THR A 11 0.38 -15.00 1.75
N PHE A 12 -0.11 -14.19 0.81
CA PHE A 12 -1.53 -14.12 0.49
C PHE A 12 -1.75 -14.83 -0.84
N LEU A 13 -2.67 -15.78 -0.84
CA LEU A 13 -3.03 -16.49 -2.07
C LEU A 13 -3.90 -15.60 -2.96
N ALA A 14 -3.90 -15.88 -4.25
CA ALA A 14 -4.74 -15.15 -5.19
C ALA A 14 -6.19 -15.09 -4.69
N GLY A 15 -6.75 -13.88 -4.65
CA GLY A 15 -8.11 -13.64 -4.15
C GLY A 15 -8.21 -13.32 -2.67
N GLU A 16 -7.15 -13.54 -1.89
CA GLU A 16 -7.17 -13.21 -0.47
C GLU A 16 -7.01 -11.71 -0.25
N VAL A 17 -7.67 -11.19 0.79
CA VAL A 17 -7.67 -9.77 1.13
C VAL A 17 -6.57 -9.46 2.14
N LEU A 18 -5.72 -8.49 1.85
CA LEU A 18 -4.68 -8.02 2.78
C LEU A 18 -5.31 -7.16 3.88
N PHE A 19 -6.16 -6.25 3.50
CA PHE A 19 -6.94 -5.44 4.44
C PHE A 19 -8.16 -4.86 3.73
N ARG A 20 -9.15 -4.46 4.54
CA ARG A 20 -10.43 -3.97 4.02
C ARG A 20 -10.60 -2.48 4.26
N GLU A 21 -11.28 -1.83 3.37
CA GLU A 21 -11.75 -0.45 3.52
C GLU A 21 -12.49 -0.30 4.85
N GLY A 22 -12.18 0.78 5.58
CA GLY A 22 -12.77 1.06 6.88
C GLY A 22 -12.11 0.34 8.05
N GLY A 23 -11.21 -0.61 7.78
CA GLY A 23 -10.48 -1.32 8.83
C GLY A 23 -9.39 -0.47 9.47
N PRO A 24 -8.77 -0.97 10.54
CA PRO A 24 -7.71 -0.23 11.24
C PRO A 24 -6.43 -0.15 10.43
N GLY A 25 -5.80 1.02 10.44
CA GLY A 25 -4.51 1.24 9.77
C GLY A 25 -3.35 1.00 10.71
N ASP A 26 -3.15 -0.25 11.11
CA ASP A 26 -2.17 -0.63 12.13
C ASP A 26 -0.93 -1.34 11.58
N ARG A 27 -0.86 -1.63 10.29
CA ARG A 27 0.24 -2.35 9.65
C ARG A 27 0.52 -1.82 8.25
N VAL A 28 1.78 -1.96 7.84
CA VAL A 28 2.24 -1.64 6.49
C VAL A 28 2.70 -2.93 5.84
N PHE A 29 2.43 -3.07 4.55
CA PHE A 29 2.77 -4.25 3.78
C PHE A 29 3.77 -3.87 2.68
N PHE A 30 4.92 -4.53 2.67
CA PHE A 30 5.91 -4.39 1.60
C PHE A 30 5.77 -5.59 0.68
N ILE A 31 5.42 -5.36 -0.58
CA ILE A 31 5.28 -6.46 -1.54
C ILE A 31 6.67 -6.91 -1.98
N MET A 32 6.99 -8.16 -1.63
CA MET A 32 8.26 -8.77 -2.01
C MET A 32 8.15 -9.36 -3.42
N GLN A 33 7.06 -10.07 -3.68
CA GLN A 33 6.81 -10.68 -4.97
C GLN A 33 5.30 -10.88 -5.12
N GLY A 34 4.77 -10.49 -6.25
CA GLY A 34 3.35 -10.68 -6.55
C GLY A 34 2.68 -9.42 -7.05
N ARG A 35 1.35 -9.41 -6.99
CA ARG A 35 0.55 -8.28 -7.46
C ARG A 35 -0.75 -8.21 -6.69
N VAL A 36 -1.12 -6.99 -6.34
CA VAL A 36 -2.38 -6.72 -5.63
C VAL A 36 -3.17 -5.65 -6.36
N LYS A 37 -4.48 -5.64 -6.15
CA LYS A 37 -5.33 -4.53 -6.60
C LYS A 37 -5.81 -3.73 -5.40
N VAL A 38 -5.85 -2.42 -5.57
CA VAL A 38 -6.41 -1.48 -4.61
C VAL A 38 -7.78 -1.05 -5.16
N HIS A 39 -8.83 -1.25 -4.39
CA HIS A 39 -10.18 -0.98 -4.87
C HIS A 39 -11.07 -0.43 -3.76
N GLN A 40 -12.13 0.25 -4.18
CA GLN A 40 -13.15 0.80 -3.29
C GLN A 40 -14.52 0.34 -3.76
N THR A 41 -15.46 0.23 -2.80
CA THR A 41 -16.86 0.01 -3.13
C THR A 41 -17.53 1.36 -3.28
N ARG A 42 -18.16 1.59 -4.43
CA ARG A 42 -18.89 2.81 -4.71
C ARG A 42 -20.24 2.81 -3.98
N SER A 43 -20.86 3.98 -3.91
CA SER A 43 -22.17 4.11 -3.26
C SER A 43 -23.27 3.27 -3.91
N ASP A 44 -23.09 2.92 -5.20
CA ASP A 44 -24.04 2.05 -5.93
C ASP A 44 -23.73 0.57 -5.75
N GLY A 45 -22.73 0.22 -4.94
CA GLY A 45 -22.34 -1.16 -4.67
C GLY A 45 -21.30 -1.73 -5.63
N HIS A 46 -20.95 -1.01 -6.68
CA HIS A 46 -19.95 -1.49 -7.63
C HIS A 46 -18.54 -1.27 -7.10
N GLU A 47 -17.65 -2.23 -7.40
CA GLU A 47 -16.24 -2.11 -7.08
C GLU A 47 -15.55 -1.23 -8.12
N GLN A 48 -14.70 -0.32 -7.64
CA GLN A 48 -13.86 0.49 -8.50
C GLN A 48 -12.39 0.20 -8.21
N GLU A 49 -11.65 -0.29 -9.20
CA GLU A 49 -10.22 -0.49 -9.06
C GLU A 49 -9.52 0.86 -9.17
N LEU A 50 -8.71 1.17 -8.16
CA LEU A 50 -7.95 2.41 -8.11
C LEU A 50 -6.55 2.25 -8.65
N ALA A 51 -5.90 1.12 -8.37
CA ALA A 51 -4.53 0.87 -8.77
C ALA A 51 -4.20 -0.62 -8.66
N GLN A 52 -3.12 -1.01 -9.34
CA GLN A 52 -2.46 -2.29 -9.09
C GLN A 52 -1.04 -2.00 -8.65
N LEU A 53 -0.57 -2.73 -7.65
CA LEU A 53 0.77 -2.60 -7.10
C LEU A 53 1.46 -3.96 -7.16
N GLY A 54 2.77 -3.94 -7.30
CA GLY A 54 3.55 -5.16 -7.48
C GLY A 54 4.85 -5.14 -6.70
N ASP A 55 5.83 -5.91 -7.18
CA ASP A 55 7.12 -6.09 -6.53
C ASP A 55 7.73 -4.75 -6.11
N SER A 56 8.24 -4.71 -4.88
CA SER A 56 8.89 -3.53 -4.26
C SER A 56 7.96 -2.38 -3.92
N ASP A 57 6.66 -2.51 -4.14
CA ASP A 57 5.70 -1.48 -3.73
C ASP A 57 5.35 -1.63 -2.24
N ILE A 58 4.91 -0.51 -1.65
CA ILE A 58 4.42 -0.47 -0.28
C ILE A 58 2.91 -0.23 -0.31
N VAL A 59 2.18 -0.89 0.58
CA VAL A 59 0.71 -0.82 0.64
C VAL A 59 0.28 -0.56 2.07
N GLY A 60 -0.71 0.31 2.25
CA GLY A 60 -1.30 0.56 3.55
C GLY A 60 -0.64 1.65 4.37
N GLU A 61 0.33 2.36 3.78
CA GLU A 61 1.09 3.42 4.47
C GLU A 61 0.25 4.66 4.78
N MET A 62 -0.73 4.98 3.94
CA MET A 62 -1.51 6.22 4.10
C MET A 62 -2.31 6.23 5.40
N ALA A 63 -2.95 5.12 5.73
CA ALA A 63 -3.73 5.02 6.97
C ALA A 63 -2.86 5.19 8.21
N ILE A 64 -1.60 4.76 8.14
CA ILE A 64 -0.65 4.92 9.24
C ILE A 64 -0.24 6.38 9.40
N LEU A 65 0.06 7.04 8.29
CA LEU A 65 0.51 8.44 8.31
C LEU A 65 -0.62 9.40 8.68
N ASP A 66 -1.83 9.14 8.21
CA ASP A 66 -2.98 10.01 8.40
C ASP A 66 -3.79 9.69 9.67
N GLU A 67 -3.49 8.56 10.31
CA GLU A 67 -4.25 8.06 11.46
C GLU A 67 -5.74 7.88 11.16
N ARG A 68 -6.06 7.59 9.89
CA ARG A 68 -7.42 7.35 9.41
C ARG A 68 -7.64 5.87 9.18
N PRO A 69 -8.91 5.41 9.17
CA PRO A 69 -9.21 4.06 8.73
C PRO A 69 -8.74 3.83 7.30
N ARG A 70 -8.61 2.55 6.92
CA ARG A 70 -8.23 2.19 5.55
C ARG A 70 -9.17 2.83 4.54
N SER A 71 -8.61 3.52 3.56
CA SER A 71 -9.38 4.21 2.52
C SER A 71 -9.81 3.27 1.39
N ALA A 72 -9.25 2.09 1.34
CA ALA A 72 -9.51 1.13 0.27
C ALA A 72 -9.29 -0.30 0.76
N THR A 73 -9.78 -1.26 -0.01
CA THR A 73 -9.53 -2.69 0.18
C THR A 73 -8.38 -3.09 -0.74
N VAL A 74 -7.51 -3.98 -0.27
CA VAL A 74 -6.39 -4.50 -1.08
C VAL A 74 -6.52 -6.02 -1.14
N THR A 75 -6.59 -6.54 -2.36
CA THR A 75 -6.78 -7.97 -2.63
C THR A 75 -5.64 -8.47 -3.51
N ALA A 76 -5.12 -9.64 -3.19
CA ALA A 76 -4.07 -10.27 -3.99
C ALA A 76 -4.65 -10.74 -5.32
N LEU A 77 -4.02 -10.36 -6.43
CA LEU A 77 -4.38 -10.80 -7.77
C LEU A 77 -3.73 -12.13 -8.13
N GLU A 78 -2.60 -12.41 -7.50
CA GLU A 78 -1.87 -13.66 -7.62
C GLU A 78 -1.26 -13.97 -6.25
N ASP A 79 -0.65 -15.13 -6.10
CA ASP A 79 0.02 -15.46 -4.83
C ASP A 79 1.10 -14.41 -4.57
N THR A 80 1.00 -13.75 -3.43
CA THR A 80 1.79 -12.56 -3.14
C THR A 80 2.49 -12.72 -1.80
N ASP A 81 3.81 -12.59 -1.82
CA ASP A 81 4.64 -12.60 -0.62
C ASP A 81 4.86 -11.17 -0.15
N VAL A 82 4.55 -10.93 1.11
CA VAL A 82 4.67 -9.59 1.69
C VAL A 82 5.48 -9.64 2.98
N MET A 83 6.09 -8.52 3.30
CA MET A 83 6.67 -8.28 4.61
C MET A 83 5.73 -7.36 5.37
N VAL A 84 5.23 -7.82 6.52
CA VAL A 84 4.27 -7.09 7.35
C VAL A 84 5.02 -6.37 8.46
N VAL A 85 4.83 -5.06 8.57
CA VAL A 85 5.47 -4.23 9.59
C VAL A 85 4.40 -3.51 10.39
N GLU A 86 4.47 -3.62 11.71
CA GLU A 86 3.56 -2.93 12.62
C GLU A 86 3.78 -1.41 12.54
N LYS A 87 2.70 -0.65 12.73
CA LYS A 87 2.73 0.81 12.69
C LYS A 87 3.86 1.42 13.54
N ALA A 88 3.95 1.00 14.81
CA ALA A 88 4.95 1.54 15.73
C ALA A 88 6.37 1.28 15.25
N ASN A 89 6.62 0.09 14.71
CA ASN A 89 7.93 -0.28 14.19
C ASN A 89 8.28 0.48 12.92
N PHE A 90 7.28 0.69 12.06
CA PHE A 90 7.46 1.47 10.82
C PHE A 90 7.87 2.91 11.15
N LEU A 91 7.14 3.56 12.05
CA LEU A 91 7.42 4.95 12.45
C LEU A 91 8.76 5.05 13.16
N ALA A 92 9.06 4.14 14.09
CA ALA A 92 10.33 4.12 14.80
C ALA A 92 11.51 3.92 13.85
N SER A 93 11.36 3.05 12.86
CA SER A 93 12.42 2.82 11.86
C SER A 93 12.72 4.08 11.07
N MET A 94 11.71 4.85 10.71
CA MET A 94 11.90 6.10 9.98
C MET A 94 12.59 7.15 10.83
N GLU A 95 12.25 7.25 12.12
CA GLU A 95 12.88 8.20 13.03
C GLU A 95 14.36 7.87 13.27
N GLN A 96 14.67 6.58 13.38
CA GLN A 96 16.04 6.13 13.65
C GLN A 96 16.94 6.15 12.45
N GLN A 97 16.37 5.94 11.27
CA GLN A 97 17.13 5.88 10.02
C GLN A 97 16.49 6.83 8.99
N PRO A 98 16.89 8.11 9.04
CA PRO A 98 16.30 9.11 8.12
C PRO A 98 16.39 8.75 6.64
N GLN A 99 17.38 7.92 6.25
CA GLN A 99 17.50 7.46 4.87
C GLN A 99 16.30 6.61 4.45
N LEU A 100 15.69 5.88 5.40
CA LEU A 100 14.47 5.10 5.10
C LEU A 100 13.31 6.04 4.80
N ALA A 101 13.19 7.12 5.56
CA ALA A 101 12.16 8.13 5.31
C ALA A 101 12.34 8.76 3.94
N ILE A 102 13.57 9.07 3.54
CA ILE A 102 13.86 9.63 2.22
C ILE A 102 13.50 8.64 1.11
N ARG A 103 13.83 7.36 1.28
CA ARG A 103 13.45 6.32 0.30
C ARG A 103 11.93 6.21 0.18
N PHE A 104 11.24 6.28 1.30
CA PHE A 104 9.79 6.23 1.33
C PHE A 104 9.19 7.43 0.60
N LEU A 105 9.72 8.64 0.83
CA LEU A 105 9.29 9.84 0.13
C LEU A 105 9.49 9.72 -1.38
N LYS A 106 10.62 9.17 -1.80
CA LYS A 106 10.88 8.93 -3.23
C LYS A 106 9.88 7.97 -3.83
N LEU A 107 9.54 6.90 -3.10
CA LEU A 107 8.54 5.93 -3.55
C LEU A 107 7.17 6.59 -3.72
N LEU A 108 6.77 7.41 -2.76
CA LEU A 108 5.50 8.15 -2.84
C LEU A 108 5.52 9.14 -4.01
N SER A 109 6.65 9.82 -4.22
CA SER A 109 6.80 10.74 -5.33
C SER A 109 6.63 10.05 -6.69
N GLU A 110 7.26 8.89 -6.84
CA GLU A 110 7.11 8.09 -8.07
C GLU A 110 5.66 7.67 -8.30
N ARG A 111 4.98 7.29 -7.22
CA ARG A 111 3.57 6.90 -7.30
C ARG A 111 2.69 8.08 -7.73
N ILE A 112 2.96 9.27 -7.21
CA ILE A 112 2.25 10.49 -7.59
C ILE A 112 2.49 10.80 -9.07
N HIS A 113 3.72 10.68 -9.54
CA HIS A 113 4.05 10.90 -10.95
C HIS A 113 3.30 9.92 -11.85
N ARG A 114 3.25 8.65 -11.49
CA ARG A 114 2.51 7.64 -12.26
C ARG A 114 1.02 7.98 -12.34
N LEU A 115 0.44 8.44 -11.24
CA LEU A 115 -0.98 8.85 -11.23
C LEU A 115 -1.21 10.08 -12.11
N ASN A 116 -0.32 11.06 -12.04
CA ASN A 116 -0.40 12.25 -12.87
C ASN A 116 -0.29 11.92 -14.37
N ASP A 117 0.60 11.00 -14.72
CA ASP A 117 0.76 10.56 -16.11
C ASP A 117 -0.49 9.85 -16.61
N LYS A 118 -1.07 8.98 -15.81
CA LYS A 118 -2.33 8.32 -16.15
C LYS A 118 -3.45 9.32 -16.35
N PHE A 119 -3.53 10.32 -15.49
CA PHE A 119 -4.56 11.34 -15.57
C PHE A 119 -4.39 12.19 -16.83
N ARG A 120 -3.16 12.57 -17.15
CA ARG A 120 -2.83 13.32 -18.36
C ARG A 120 -3.20 12.51 -19.60
N ASP A 121 -2.83 11.24 -19.65
CA ASP A 121 -3.14 10.37 -20.78
C ASP A 121 -4.65 10.25 -20.97
N ALA A 122 -5.40 10.16 -19.89
CA ALA A 122 -6.87 10.09 -19.96
C ALA A 122 -7.47 11.38 -20.52
N LEU A 123 -6.90 12.54 -20.19
CA LEU A 123 -7.35 13.83 -20.70
C LEU A 123 -6.98 14.04 -22.17
N ASP A 124 -5.87 13.46 -22.61
CA ASP A 124 -5.37 13.64 -23.99
C ASP A 124 -6.01 12.64 -24.97
N GLN A 125 -6.75 11.65 -24.49
CA GLN A 125 -7.42 10.72 -25.38
C GLN A 125 -8.58 11.41 -26.08
N PRO A 126 -8.67 11.30 -27.41
CA PRO A 126 -9.83 11.80 -28.15
C PRO A 126 -11.06 11.04 -27.67
N GLY A 127 -12.03 11.81 -27.25
CA GLY A 127 -13.26 11.30 -26.61
C GLY A 127 -14.14 10.44 -27.50
#